data_89d71f3c66048d2a593643722a2e0b22
#
_entry.id   89d71f3c66048d2a593643722a2e0b22
#
_cell.length_a   1.000
_cell.length_b   1.000
_cell.length_c   1.000
_cell.angle_alpha   90.00
_cell.angle_beta   90.00
_cell.angle_gamma   90.00
#
_symmetry.space_group_name_H-M   'P 1'
#
loop_
_entity.id
_entity.type
_entity.pdbx_description
1 polymer ?
#
loop_
_entity_poly.entity_id
_entity_poly.type
_entity_poly.pdbx_seq_one_letter_code
_entity_poly.pdbx_strand_id
1 'polypeptide(L)'
;LRPEIYGNIADEKVELNGLLYVIERLPIGIEECRFINLTSEEGYAKSHFKANVPPKRRRNCYRIDEDQMNVVITRGRSDIYDILTHLTFIFIESHKIKNRVLLDEAGEVSHDWKKLEIAVQQNKKLTQVEKEKAISHTANILGRTFEEILDIYDAFGSATTPDRFLHVIYWLGKLAIEEMVENNKRTITFSPVLRERLGHHIHGEIWATNIKEVLKENNLLGRPIHVISANMHSVMNSIFAVPALKTKFKNQSDFFIYEELSKSGANEVRDLVEAIALKQGMISLPDTSGTNIDVQIFDTAKIDWSKTSFPKAQLGEEKPVLIVMDYAFGEQAYETIDELFKPYKKETFLNAQSISIMGKAGILEGGKGDIMIPNAHINEGTADNYFFENELTADMFEGNDIAVFAGPMVTVLGTSLQNRDLLQFFHESTWRAI
;
A
#
# COMPACT_ATOMS: atom_id res chain seq x y z
N LEU A 1 -6.92 10.30 -10.17
CA LEU A 1 -6.80 9.36 -11.29
C LEU A 1 -5.54 8.51 -11.08
N ARG A 2 -5.66 7.21 -11.25
CA ARG A 2 -4.51 6.33 -11.21
C ARG A 2 -3.82 6.35 -12.56
N PRO A 3 -2.48 6.32 -12.61
CA PRO A 3 -1.78 6.27 -13.88
C PRO A 3 -2.11 4.98 -14.62
N GLU A 4 -2.30 5.11 -15.91
CA GLU A 4 -2.56 3.99 -16.80
C GLU A 4 -1.28 3.64 -17.56
N ILE A 5 -0.81 2.40 -17.42
CA ILE A 5 0.42 1.98 -18.11
C ILE A 5 0.21 1.91 -19.62
N TYR A 6 -0.90 1.33 -20.06
CA TYR A 6 -1.09 0.97 -21.45
C TYR A 6 -1.41 2.17 -22.35
N GLY A 7 -2.20 3.13 -21.85
CA GLY A 7 -2.52 4.34 -22.62
C GLY A 7 -1.33 5.28 -22.81
N ASN A 8 -0.36 5.24 -21.89
CA ASN A 8 0.78 6.15 -21.92
C ASN A 8 2.03 5.56 -22.62
N ILE A 9 2.00 4.29 -23.04
CA ILE A 9 3.15 3.69 -23.77
C ILE A 9 3.45 4.45 -25.06
N ALA A 10 2.41 4.81 -25.82
CA ALA A 10 2.54 5.52 -27.08
C ALA A 10 2.80 7.02 -26.93
N ASP A 11 2.65 7.59 -25.74
CA ASP A 11 2.94 8.99 -25.47
C ASP A 11 4.45 9.19 -25.30
N GLU A 12 5.03 10.12 -26.05
CA GLU A 12 6.45 10.48 -25.94
C GLU A 12 6.78 11.28 -24.68
N LYS A 13 5.74 11.82 -24.00
CA LYS A 13 5.93 12.59 -22.77
C LYS A 13 6.05 11.68 -21.55
N VAL A 14 6.98 12.01 -20.67
CA VAL A 14 7.13 11.33 -19.37
C VAL A 14 5.90 11.64 -18.49
N GLU A 15 5.30 10.59 -17.93
CA GLU A 15 4.14 10.69 -17.04
C GLU A 15 4.59 10.91 -15.59
N LEU A 16 4.71 12.18 -15.20
CA LEU A 16 5.33 12.56 -13.93
C LEU A 16 4.51 12.18 -12.69
N ASN A 17 3.17 12.31 -12.78
CA ASN A 17 2.30 11.92 -11.66
C ASN A 17 2.30 10.40 -11.46
N GLY A 18 2.32 9.65 -12.57
CA GLY A 18 2.49 8.21 -12.56
C GLY A 18 3.83 7.80 -11.97
N LEU A 19 4.90 8.49 -12.35
CA LEU A 19 6.24 8.24 -11.83
C LEU A 19 6.31 8.48 -10.32
N LEU A 20 5.77 9.59 -9.81
CA LEU A 20 5.65 9.85 -8.38
C LEU A 20 4.85 8.75 -7.67
N TYR A 21 3.68 8.39 -8.24
CA TYR A 21 2.84 7.34 -7.68
C TYR A 21 3.57 6.00 -7.54
N VAL A 22 4.36 5.62 -8.53
CA VAL A 22 5.08 4.34 -8.57
C VAL A 22 6.30 4.36 -7.66
N ILE A 23 7.11 5.42 -7.70
CA ILE A 23 8.34 5.55 -6.89
C ILE A 23 8.03 5.51 -5.39
N GLU A 24 6.92 6.09 -4.94
CA GLU A 24 6.50 6.00 -3.54
C GLU A 24 6.13 4.56 -3.09
N ARG A 25 5.93 3.64 -4.03
CA ARG A 25 5.57 2.23 -3.78
C ARG A 25 6.72 1.25 -3.99
N LEU A 26 7.86 1.78 -4.39
CA LEU A 26 9.11 1.05 -4.57
C LEU A 26 10.13 1.47 -3.50
N PRO A 27 11.09 0.61 -3.15
CA PRO A 27 12.12 0.96 -2.18
C PRO A 27 13.01 2.10 -2.68
N ILE A 28 13.49 2.92 -1.76
CA ILE A 28 14.39 4.01 -2.09
C ILE A 28 15.67 3.45 -2.73
N GLY A 29 16.09 4.03 -3.84
CA GLY A 29 17.27 3.59 -4.60
C GLY A 29 16.98 2.50 -5.64
N ILE A 30 15.71 2.12 -5.86
CA ILE A 30 15.34 1.15 -6.91
C ILE A 30 15.71 1.68 -8.31
N GLU A 31 15.68 2.98 -8.50
CA GLU A 31 16.05 3.67 -9.73
C GLU A 31 17.52 3.48 -10.13
N GLU A 32 18.37 3.14 -9.18
CA GLU A 32 19.80 2.87 -9.38
C GLU A 32 20.08 1.41 -9.69
N CYS A 33 19.09 0.52 -9.41
CA CYS A 33 19.31 -0.92 -9.47
C CYS A 33 19.14 -1.47 -10.88
N ARG A 34 20.16 -2.18 -11.32
CA ARG A 34 20.15 -2.96 -12.55
C ARG A 34 19.58 -4.35 -12.33
N PHE A 35 19.87 -4.94 -11.19
CA PHE A 35 19.45 -6.28 -10.82
C PHE A 35 18.40 -6.22 -9.73
N ILE A 36 17.20 -6.73 -10.03
CA ILE A 36 16.11 -6.82 -9.07
C ILE A 36 15.76 -8.28 -8.90
N ASN A 37 15.98 -8.82 -7.71
CA ASN A 37 15.70 -10.22 -7.41
C ASN A 37 14.48 -10.34 -6.51
N LEU A 38 13.44 -11.01 -6.99
CA LEU A 38 12.26 -11.33 -6.20
C LEU A 38 12.55 -12.58 -5.37
N THR A 39 12.46 -12.43 -4.06
CA THR A 39 12.86 -13.48 -3.09
C THR A 39 11.68 -13.87 -2.20
N SER A 40 11.88 -14.95 -1.44
CA SER A 40 11.01 -15.33 -0.33
C SER A 40 11.77 -15.21 1.00
N GLU A 41 11.44 -16.01 2.00
CA GLU A 41 12.15 -16.07 3.28
C GLU A 41 13.52 -16.75 3.12
N GLU A 42 14.54 -15.94 2.94
CA GLU A 42 15.93 -16.37 2.72
C GLU A 42 16.88 -15.88 3.82
N GLY A 43 16.33 -15.48 4.97
CA GLY A 43 17.12 -15.10 6.15
C GLY A 43 17.61 -13.65 6.16
N TYR A 44 17.23 -12.80 5.20
CA TYR A 44 17.64 -11.38 5.17
C TYR A 44 17.24 -10.61 6.42
N ALA A 45 16.07 -10.89 6.98
CA ALA A 45 15.59 -10.26 8.22
C ALA A 45 16.51 -10.54 9.44
N LYS A 46 17.27 -11.63 9.41
CA LYS A 46 18.23 -12.02 10.45
C LYS A 46 19.68 -11.71 10.08
N SER A 47 19.91 -11.02 8.98
CA SER A 47 21.23 -10.65 8.47
C SER A 47 21.64 -9.24 8.92
N HIS A 48 22.80 -8.77 8.43
CA HIS A 48 23.26 -7.40 8.64
C HIS A 48 22.59 -6.37 7.71
N PHE A 49 21.87 -6.83 6.68
CA PHE A 49 21.15 -5.93 5.78
C PHE A 49 19.98 -5.26 6.49
N LYS A 50 19.83 -3.96 6.25
CA LYS A 50 18.70 -3.19 6.79
C LYS A 50 17.53 -3.23 5.81
N ALA A 51 16.33 -3.46 6.34
CA ALA A 51 15.12 -3.40 5.54
C ALA A 51 14.91 -1.99 4.98
N ASN A 52 14.66 -1.92 3.69
CA ASN A 52 14.32 -0.71 2.94
C ASN A 52 12.85 -0.82 2.53
N VAL A 53 11.95 -0.37 3.42
CA VAL A 53 10.50 -0.47 3.22
C VAL A 53 10.02 0.70 2.38
N PRO A 54 9.30 0.45 1.27
CA PRO A 54 8.72 1.52 0.46
C PRO A 54 7.79 2.43 1.27
N PRO A 55 7.76 3.75 0.99
CA PRO A 55 6.93 4.69 1.75
C PRO A 55 5.44 4.36 1.76
N LYS A 56 4.90 3.82 0.65
CA LYS A 56 3.47 3.50 0.50
C LYS A 56 3.19 2.03 0.19
N ARG A 57 4.09 1.12 0.57
CA ARG A 57 3.89 -0.34 0.52
C ARG A 57 4.56 -0.99 1.73
N ARG A 58 3.91 -1.99 2.28
CA ARG A 58 4.45 -2.84 3.33
C ARG A 58 5.13 -4.03 2.67
N ARG A 59 6.42 -3.91 2.47
CA ARG A 59 7.23 -4.89 1.76
C ARG A 59 8.67 -4.72 2.19
N ASN A 60 9.29 -5.78 2.67
CA ASN A 60 10.69 -5.74 3.00
C ASN A 60 11.54 -5.86 1.72
N CYS A 61 12.41 -4.89 1.53
CA CYS A 61 13.38 -4.90 0.47
C CYS A 61 14.78 -4.75 1.07
N TYR A 62 15.78 -5.29 0.42
CA TYR A 62 17.17 -5.24 0.92
C TYR A 62 18.09 -4.83 -0.22
N ARG A 63 18.82 -3.74 -0.04
CA ARG A 63 19.86 -3.34 -0.95
C ARG A 63 21.10 -4.20 -0.70
N ILE A 64 21.50 -4.98 -1.69
CA ILE A 64 22.60 -5.94 -1.56
C ILE A 64 23.94 -5.27 -1.87
N ASP A 65 23.94 -4.44 -2.93
CA ASP A 65 25.08 -3.64 -3.34
C ASP A 65 24.63 -2.37 -4.08
N GLU A 66 25.51 -1.75 -4.88
CA GLU A 66 25.25 -0.47 -5.55
C GLU A 66 24.15 -0.57 -6.62
N ASP A 67 23.97 -1.73 -7.24
CA ASP A 67 23.03 -1.91 -8.35
C ASP A 67 22.07 -3.10 -8.21
N GLN A 68 22.05 -3.76 -7.02
CA GLN A 68 21.18 -4.89 -6.74
C GLN A 68 20.21 -4.63 -5.58
N MET A 69 18.93 -4.92 -5.83
CA MET A 69 17.85 -4.89 -4.84
C MET A 69 17.15 -6.24 -4.76
N ASN A 70 17.04 -6.79 -3.55
CA ASN A 70 16.20 -7.94 -3.28
C ASN A 70 14.87 -7.49 -2.70
N VAL A 71 13.78 -8.05 -3.22
CA VAL A 71 12.40 -7.73 -2.83
C VAL A 71 11.74 -8.98 -2.29
N VAL A 72 11.36 -8.97 -1.03
CA VAL A 72 10.70 -10.13 -0.39
C VAL A 72 9.22 -10.16 -0.76
N ILE A 73 8.80 -11.25 -1.33
CA ILE A 73 7.41 -11.51 -1.73
C ILE A 73 6.70 -12.20 -0.58
N THR A 74 5.68 -11.54 -0.04
CA THR A 74 4.90 -12.04 1.11
C THR A 74 3.41 -12.21 0.81
N ARG A 75 2.93 -11.69 -0.32
CA ARG A 75 1.52 -11.71 -0.72
C ARG A 75 1.26 -12.51 -2.00
N GLY A 76 2.09 -13.52 -2.24
CA GLY A 76 1.94 -14.44 -3.36
C GLY A 76 1.97 -13.75 -4.73
N ARG A 77 1.14 -14.22 -5.65
CA ARG A 77 1.09 -13.74 -7.04
C ARG A 77 0.70 -12.27 -7.12
N SER A 78 -0.22 -11.80 -6.28
CA SER A 78 -0.64 -10.41 -6.26
C SER A 78 0.52 -9.45 -5.99
N ASP A 79 1.47 -9.85 -5.15
CA ASP A 79 2.66 -9.07 -4.84
C ASP A 79 3.65 -9.04 -6.02
N ILE A 80 3.80 -10.18 -6.69
CA ILE A 80 4.61 -10.28 -7.92
C ILE A 80 4.03 -9.38 -9.00
N TYR A 81 2.72 -9.42 -9.24
CA TYR A 81 2.05 -8.55 -10.21
C TYR A 81 2.23 -7.07 -9.87
N ASP A 82 2.03 -6.68 -8.61
CA ASP A 82 2.20 -5.30 -8.17
C ASP A 82 3.62 -4.79 -8.46
N ILE A 83 4.64 -5.56 -8.10
CA ILE A 83 6.05 -5.21 -8.36
C ILE A 83 6.35 -5.14 -9.85
N LEU A 84 6.01 -6.18 -10.61
CA LEU A 84 6.31 -6.22 -12.05
C LEU A 84 5.62 -5.08 -12.80
N THR A 85 4.39 -4.74 -12.42
CA THR A 85 3.65 -3.62 -13.01
C THR A 85 4.33 -2.29 -12.73
N HIS A 86 4.78 -2.05 -11.49
CA HIS A 86 5.51 -0.84 -11.14
C HIS A 86 6.86 -0.75 -11.85
N LEU A 87 7.61 -1.85 -11.92
CA LEU A 87 8.91 -1.89 -12.63
C LEU A 87 8.72 -1.68 -14.13
N THR A 88 7.70 -2.27 -14.73
CA THR A 88 7.37 -2.04 -16.16
C THR A 88 7.09 -0.57 -16.40
N PHE A 89 6.32 0.08 -15.55
CA PHE A 89 6.04 1.51 -15.67
C PHE A 89 7.33 2.35 -15.64
N ILE A 90 8.18 2.18 -14.63
CA ILE A 90 9.42 2.96 -14.57
C ILE A 90 10.38 2.66 -15.72
N PHE A 91 10.37 1.44 -16.28
CA PHE A 91 11.19 1.10 -17.42
C PHE A 91 10.67 1.78 -18.69
N ILE A 92 9.36 1.86 -18.89
CA ILE A 92 8.77 2.62 -20.00
C ILE A 92 9.16 4.11 -19.90
N GLU A 93 8.95 4.72 -18.74
CA GLU A 93 9.28 6.13 -18.53
C GLU A 93 10.80 6.39 -18.67
N SER A 94 11.62 5.46 -18.21
CA SER A 94 13.08 5.48 -18.41
C SER A 94 13.49 5.53 -19.90
N HIS A 95 12.81 4.73 -20.74
CA HIS A 95 13.05 4.77 -22.19
C HIS A 95 12.59 6.09 -22.81
N LYS A 96 11.50 6.70 -22.34
CA LYS A 96 11.08 8.03 -22.81
C LYS A 96 12.12 9.09 -22.45
N ILE A 97 12.68 9.06 -21.23
CA ILE A 97 13.75 9.96 -20.81
C ILE A 97 14.96 9.78 -21.74
N LYS A 98 15.42 8.54 -21.95
CA LYS A 98 16.52 8.23 -22.85
C LYS A 98 16.30 8.81 -24.26
N ASN A 99 15.13 8.61 -24.85
CA ASN A 99 14.81 9.07 -26.20
C ASN A 99 14.88 10.60 -26.35
N ARG A 100 14.76 11.35 -25.25
CA ARG A 100 14.84 12.81 -25.25
C ARG A 100 16.26 13.34 -25.03
N VAL A 101 17.14 12.54 -24.46
CA VAL A 101 18.49 12.99 -24.10
C VAL A 101 19.58 12.44 -25.00
N LEU A 102 19.34 11.28 -25.60
CA LEU A 102 20.28 10.63 -26.49
C LEU A 102 20.20 11.26 -27.89
N LEU A 103 21.31 11.75 -28.42
CA LEU A 103 21.39 12.45 -29.70
C LEU A 103 21.70 11.51 -30.86
N ASP A 104 22.44 10.42 -30.59
CA ASP A 104 22.81 9.42 -31.58
C ASP A 104 22.99 8.02 -30.98
N GLU A 105 23.21 7.03 -31.83
CA GLU A 105 23.43 5.62 -31.41
C GLU A 105 24.84 5.41 -30.80
N ALA A 106 25.76 6.35 -30.95
CA ALA A 106 27.10 6.28 -30.37
C ALA A 106 27.09 6.68 -28.87
N GLY A 107 25.98 7.17 -28.36
CA GLY A 107 25.82 7.51 -26.95
C GLY A 107 26.07 8.99 -26.66
N GLU A 108 26.09 9.86 -27.68
CA GLU A 108 26.18 11.30 -27.44
C GLU A 108 24.87 11.79 -26.75
N VAL A 109 25.04 12.56 -25.67
CA VAL A 109 23.92 13.06 -24.88
C VAL A 109 23.83 14.58 -24.90
N SER A 110 22.61 15.08 -24.74
CA SER A 110 22.29 16.49 -24.76
C SER A 110 23.06 17.31 -23.70
N HIS A 111 23.22 18.61 -23.94
CA HIS A 111 23.84 19.51 -23.00
C HIS A 111 23.12 19.56 -21.65
N ASP A 112 21.80 19.60 -21.68
CA ASP A 112 20.98 19.63 -20.46
C ASP A 112 21.19 18.37 -19.60
N TRP A 113 21.36 17.21 -20.27
CA TRP A 113 21.67 15.96 -19.56
C TRP A 113 23.04 16.03 -18.85
N LYS A 114 24.07 16.50 -19.51
CA LYS A 114 25.39 16.65 -18.89
C LYS A 114 25.38 17.60 -17.68
N LYS A 115 24.48 18.61 -17.69
CA LYS A 115 24.29 19.51 -16.54
C LYS A 115 23.52 18.86 -15.40
N LEU A 116 22.49 18.06 -15.71
CA LEU A 116 21.77 17.28 -14.71
C LEU A 116 22.70 16.26 -14.03
N GLU A 117 23.51 15.55 -14.82
CA GLU A 117 24.51 14.60 -14.33
C GLU A 117 25.46 15.24 -13.31
N ILE A 118 26.03 16.39 -13.64
CA ILE A 118 26.92 17.14 -12.73
C ILE A 118 26.19 17.49 -11.43
N ALA A 119 24.93 17.94 -11.51
CA ALA A 119 24.15 18.31 -10.34
C ALA A 119 23.87 17.12 -9.41
N VAL A 120 23.58 15.94 -9.99
CA VAL A 120 23.28 14.72 -9.24
C VAL A 120 24.53 14.07 -8.65
N GLN A 121 25.63 14.03 -9.42
CA GLN A 121 26.87 13.33 -9.00
C GLN A 121 27.72 14.10 -7.96
N GLN A 122 27.46 15.39 -7.75
CA GLN A 122 28.26 16.19 -6.80
C GLN A 122 28.13 15.75 -5.34
N ASN A 123 27.23 14.84 -4.99
CA ASN A 123 27.02 14.27 -3.65
C ASN A 123 26.94 15.33 -2.53
N LYS A 124 26.56 16.57 -2.85
CA LYS A 124 26.39 17.69 -1.91
C LYS A 124 24.98 18.26 -2.05
N LYS A 125 24.48 18.86 -0.99
CA LYS A 125 23.23 19.60 -1.04
C LYS A 125 23.34 20.78 -2.01
N LEU A 126 22.44 20.86 -2.97
CA LEU A 126 22.39 21.94 -3.94
C LEU A 126 22.05 23.26 -3.26
N THR A 127 22.74 24.33 -3.65
CA THR A 127 22.32 25.70 -3.32
C THR A 127 21.04 26.03 -4.09
N GLN A 128 20.31 27.05 -3.66
CA GLN A 128 19.06 27.46 -4.33
C GLN A 128 19.27 27.75 -5.83
N VAL A 129 20.37 28.41 -6.18
CA VAL A 129 20.71 28.71 -7.58
C VAL A 129 21.06 27.46 -8.38
N GLU A 130 21.78 26.51 -7.78
CA GLU A 130 22.11 25.23 -8.43
C GLU A 130 20.83 24.40 -8.63
N LYS A 131 19.94 24.37 -7.64
CA LYS A 131 18.63 23.73 -7.72
C LYS A 131 17.81 24.28 -8.89
N GLU A 132 17.62 25.59 -8.97
CA GLU A 132 16.85 26.21 -10.05
C GLU A 132 17.41 25.92 -11.44
N LYS A 133 18.75 25.94 -11.58
CA LYS A 133 19.40 25.52 -12.81
C LYS A 133 19.15 24.05 -13.15
N ALA A 134 19.28 23.14 -12.18
CA ALA A 134 19.03 21.72 -12.38
C ALA A 134 17.56 21.44 -12.75
N ILE A 135 16.60 22.12 -12.11
CA ILE A 135 15.18 22.07 -12.46
C ILE A 135 14.95 22.57 -13.90
N SER A 136 15.59 23.69 -14.31
CA SER A 136 15.48 24.22 -15.67
C SER A 136 16.01 23.23 -16.72
N HIS A 137 17.19 22.63 -16.48
CA HIS A 137 17.73 21.60 -17.38
C HIS A 137 16.81 20.38 -17.45
N THR A 138 16.25 19.95 -16.31
CA THR A 138 15.31 18.83 -16.25
C THR A 138 14.01 19.15 -16.98
N ALA A 139 13.51 20.38 -16.88
CA ALA A 139 12.35 20.83 -17.63
C ALA A 139 12.58 20.72 -19.16
N ASN A 140 13.76 21.17 -19.64
CA ASN A 140 14.13 21.01 -21.05
C ASN A 140 14.19 19.53 -21.47
N ILE A 141 14.84 18.68 -20.68
CA ILE A 141 14.92 17.24 -20.92
C ILE A 141 13.52 16.64 -21.04
N LEU A 142 12.61 16.95 -20.11
CA LEU A 142 11.29 16.36 -20.07
C LEU A 142 10.27 17.03 -21.00
N GLY A 143 10.62 18.15 -21.64
CA GLY A 143 9.73 18.95 -22.48
C GLY A 143 8.56 19.51 -21.69
N ARG A 144 8.84 20.05 -20.51
CA ARG A 144 7.88 20.64 -19.57
C ARG A 144 8.25 22.07 -19.25
N THR A 145 7.33 22.82 -18.63
CA THR A 145 7.63 24.14 -18.09
C THR A 145 8.41 24.04 -16.78
N PHE A 146 9.08 25.11 -16.39
CA PHE A 146 9.78 25.16 -15.11
C PHE A 146 8.83 24.99 -13.93
N GLU A 147 7.64 25.60 -13.98
CA GLU A 147 6.63 25.52 -12.95
C GLU A 147 6.09 24.09 -12.77
N GLU A 148 5.77 23.39 -13.87
CA GLU A 148 5.34 21.99 -13.82
C GLU A 148 6.38 21.10 -13.12
N ILE A 149 7.67 21.34 -13.40
CA ILE A 149 8.75 20.55 -12.78
C ILE A 149 8.97 20.94 -11.33
N LEU A 150 8.83 22.20 -10.98
CA LEU A 150 8.99 22.66 -9.59
C LEU A 150 7.92 22.02 -8.67
N ASP A 151 6.66 22.01 -9.10
CA ASP A 151 5.56 21.38 -8.35
C ASP A 151 5.83 19.88 -8.10
N ILE A 152 6.31 19.18 -9.12
CA ILE A 152 6.64 17.75 -9.02
C ILE A 152 7.90 17.53 -8.17
N TYR A 153 8.92 18.36 -8.36
CA TYR A 153 10.15 18.29 -7.56
C TYR A 153 9.85 18.36 -6.07
N ASP A 154 9.02 19.32 -5.66
CA ASP A 154 8.65 19.47 -4.25
C ASP A 154 7.81 18.28 -3.74
N ALA A 155 6.97 17.69 -4.59
CA ALA A 155 6.20 16.49 -4.27
C ALA A 155 7.07 15.24 -4.08
N PHE A 156 8.19 15.10 -4.80
CA PHE A 156 9.15 14.00 -4.64
C PHE A 156 10.08 14.18 -3.44
N GLY A 157 10.29 15.42 -3.01
CA GLY A 157 11.24 15.76 -1.97
C GLY A 157 10.80 15.30 -0.58
N SER A 158 11.78 14.98 0.26
CA SER A 158 11.59 14.77 1.69
C SER A 158 12.69 15.49 2.47
N ALA A 159 12.56 15.56 3.80
CA ALA A 159 13.59 16.16 4.64
C ALA A 159 14.97 15.48 4.49
N THR A 160 14.98 14.18 4.22
CA THR A 160 16.20 13.37 4.07
C THR A 160 16.71 13.30 2.64
N THR A 161 15.83 13.47 1.65
CA THR A 161 16.16 13.38 0.22
C THR A 161 15.50 14.52 -0.55
N PRO A 162 15.96 15.79 -0.37
CA PRO A 162 15.30 16.95 -0.98
C PRO A 162 15.37 16.95 -2.50
N ASP A 163 16.47 16.46 -3.08
CA ASP A 163 16.73 16.46 -4.53
C ASP A 163 16.32 15.14 -5.22
N ARG A 164 15.47 14.33 -4.57
CA ARG A 164 15.10 12.99 -5.02
C ARG A 164 14.55 12.95 -6.46
N PHE A 165 13.81 13.96 -6.87
CA PHE A 165 13.27 14.02 -8.24
C PHE A 165 14.39 14.01 -9.29
N LEU A 166 15.39 14.89 -9.13
CA LEU A 166 16.52 14.98 -10.04
C LEU A 166 17.30 13.66 -10.10
N HIS A 167 17.47 13.04 -8.94
CA HIS A 167 18.14 11.75 -8.80
C HIS A 167 17.37 10.63 -9.54
N VAL A 168 16.07 10.55 -9.37
CA VAL A 168 15.22 9.55 -10.07
C VAL A 168 15.29 9.74 -11.57
N ILE A 169 15.11 10.97 -12.09
CA ILE A 169 15.18 11.23 -13.53
C ILE A 169 16.55 10.87 -14.11
N TYR A 170 17.62 11.26 -13.43
CA TYR A 170 18.98 10.93 -13.86
C TYR A 170 19.22 9.42 -13.93
N TRP A 171 18.97 8.69 -12.85
CA TRP A 171 19.28 7.26 -12.81
C TRP A 171 18.42 6.43 -13.76
N LEU A 172 17.13 6.74 -13.88
CA LEU A 172 16.27 6.07 -14.85
C LEU A 172 16.77 6.29 -16.29
N GLY A 173 17.12 7.53 -16.64
CA GLY A 173 17.66 7.84 -17.95
C GLY A 173 19.02 7.19 -18.20
N LYS A 174 19.94 7.24 -17.22
CA LYS A 174 21.27 6.64 -17.29
C LYS A 174 21.21 5.14 -17.57
N LEU A 175 20.42 4.39 -16.77
CA LEU A 175 20.29 2.95 -16.98
C LEU A 175 19.73 2.60 -18.37
N ALA A 176 18.77 3.40 -18.89
CA ALA A 176 18.23 3.16 -20.24
C ALA A 176 19.22 3.52 -21.35
N ILE A 177 20.11 4.51 -21.15
CA ILE A 177 21.19 4.82 -22.07
C ILE A 177 22.22 3.67 -22.11
N GLU A 178 22.66 3.20 -20.95
CA GLU A 178 23.60 2.07 -20.82
C GLU A 178 23.03 0.78 -21.40
N GLU A 179 21.72 0.54 -21.28
CA GLU A 179 21.06 -0.60 -21.95
C GLU A 179 21.19 -0.55 -23.47
N MET A 180 21.07 0.65 -24.05
CA MET A 180 21.14 0.82 -25.49
C MET A 180 22.59 0.81 -26.01
N VAL A 181 23.45 1.59 -25.36
CA VAL A 181 24.83 1.84 -25.85
C VAL A 181 25.78 0.69 -25.50
N GLU A 182 25.63 0.16 -24.28
CA GLU A 182 26.53 -0.88 -23.73
C GLU A 182 25.94 -2.27 -23.73
N ASN A 183 24.67 -2.43 -24.12
CA ASN A 183 23.89 -3.66 -24.01
C ASN A 183 23.79 -4.20 -22.56
N ASN A 184 23.89 -3.30 -21.58
CA ASN A 184 23.91 -3.62 -20.15
C ASN A 184 22.49 -3.60 -19.57
N LYS A 185 21.74 -4.68 -19.78
CA LYS A 185 20.29 -4.76 -19.53
C LYS A 185 19.96 -4.85 -18.05
N ARG A 186 18.91 -4.14 -17.65
CA ARG A 186 18.24 -4.38 -16.36
C ARG A 186 17.59 -5.75 -16.35
N THR A 187 17.71 -6.46 -15.24
CA THR A 187 17.27 -7.85 -15.13
C THR A 187 16.43 -8.04 -13.88
N ILE A 188 15.28 -8.67 -14.03
CA ILE A 188 14.45 -9.13 -12.92
C ILE A 188 14.56 -10.64 -12.83
N THR A 189 14.94 -11.13 -11.65
CA THR A 189 15.11 -12.56 -11.41
C THR A 189 14.19 -13.03 -10.28
N PHE A 190 13.95 -14.33 -10.24
CA PHE A 190 13.22 -15.00 -9.17
C PHE A 190 14.16 -15.95 -8.46
N SER A 191 14.27 -15.84 -7.16
CA SER A 191 15.12 -16.75 -6.39
C SER A 191 14.60 -18.20 -6.47
N PRO A 192 15.48 -19.18 -6.31
CA PRO A 192 15.07 -20.59 -6.26
C PRO A 192 14.03 -20.86 -5.18
N VAL A 193 14.19 -20.26 -4.00
CA VAL A 193 13.26 -20.44 -2.88
C VAL A 193 11.86 -19.90 -3.22
N LEU A 194 11.78 -18.75 -3.89
CA LEU A 194 10.51 -18.20 -4.34
C LEU A 194 9.82 -19.09 -5.40
N ARG A 195 10.60 -19.75 -6.25
CA ARG A 195 10.05 -20.67 -7.26
C ARG A 195 9.50 -21.95 -6.64
N GLU A 196 10.16 -22.47 -5.61
CA GLU A 196 9.78 -23.71 -4.94
C GLU A 196 8.71 -23.49 -3.87
N ARG A 197 8.77 -22.34 -3.21
CA ARG A 197 7.87 -21.94 -2.12
C ARG A 197 7.44 -20.51 -2.35
N LEU A 198 6.23 -20.29 -2.76
CA LEU A 198 5.59 -19.01 -2.51
C LEU A 198 5.44 -18.90 -0.99
N GLY A 199 6.40 -18.25 -0.32
CA GLY A 199 6.63 -18.34 1.13
C GLY A 199 5.58 -17.74 2.06
N HIS A 200 4.44 -17.33 1.52
CA HIS A 200 3.35 -16.69 2.23
C HIS A 200 2.67 -17.62 3.27
N HIS A 201 2.59 -18.93 3.03
CA HIS A 201 2.07 -19.88 4.01
C HIS A 201 2.84 -19.86 5.34
N ILE A 202 4.17 -19.82 5.27
CA ILE A 202 5.02 -19.79 6.47
C ILE A 202 4.74 -18.53 7.29
N HIS A 203 4.63 -17.39 6.62
CA HIS A 203 4.34 -16.12 7.27
C HIS A 203 2.94 -16.11 7.88
N GLY A 204 1.94 -16.61 7.14
CA GLY A 204 0.56 -16.75 7.62
C GLY A 204 0.44 -17.65 8.85
N GLU A 205 1.12 -18.79 8.87
CA GLU A 205 1.15 -19.71 10.01
C GLU A 205 1.76 -19.04 11.27
N ILE A 206 2.90 -18.37 11.12
CA ILE A 206 3.55 -17.65 12.23
C ILE A 206 2.63 -16.54 12.73
N TRP A 207 2.05 -15.74 11.83
CA TRP A 207 1.13 -14.67 12.15
C TRP A 207 -0.08 -15.15 12.95
N ALA A 208 -0.75 -16.19 12.45
CA ALA A 208 -1.91 -16.77 13.12
C ALA A 208 -1.56 -17.40 14.47
N THR A 209 -0.39 -18.01 14.59
CA THR A 209 0.12 -18.57 15.85
C THR A 209 0.33 -17.48 16.88
N ASN A 210 0.98 -16.38 16.51
CA ASN A 210 1.21 -15.23 17.42
C ASN A 210 -0.12 -14.69 17.95
N ILE A 211 -1.13 -14.54 17.11
CA ILE A 211 -2.48 -14.09 17.55
C ILE A 211 -3.07 -15.07 18.55
N LYS A 212 -3.08 -16.38 18.23
CA LYS A 212 -3.65 -17.41 19.10
C LYS A 212 -2.92 -17.51 20.44
N GLU A 213 -1.62 -17.30 20.46
CA GLU A 213 -0.85 -17.25 21.72
C GLU A 213 -1.27 -16.06 22.58
N VAL A 214 -1.40 -14.86 22.01
CA VAL A 214 -1.88 -13.67 22.72
C VAL A 214 -3.31 -13.87 23.24
N LEU A 215 -4.20 -14.46 22.43
CA LEU A 215 -5.56 -14.79 22.86
C LEU A 215 -5.55 -15.76 24.07
N LYS A 216 -4.70 -16.77 24.03
CA LYS A 216 -4.54 -17.73 25.13
C LYS A 216 -4.02 -17.08 26.41
N GLU A 217 -2.97 -16.30 26.30
CA GLU A 217 -2.32 -15.61 27.44
C GLU A 217 -3.30 -14.65 28.16
N ASN A 218 -4.25 -14.08 27.40
CA ASN A 218 -5.26 -13.19 27.94
C ASN A 218 -6.61 -13.87 28.25
N ASN A 219 -6.70 -15.21 28.21
CA ASN A 219 -7.91 -16.00 28.42
C ASN A 219 -9.07 -15.63 27.48
N LEU A 220 -8.75 -15.33 26.21
CA LEU A 220 -9.73 -14.91 25.20
C LEU A 220 -10.05 -16.01 24.18
N LEU A 221 -9.28 -17.08 24.14
CA LEU A 221 -9.28 -18.09 23.06
C LEU A 221 -10.66 -18.78 22.87
N GLY A 222 -11.43 -18.98 23.93
CA GLY A 222 -12.74 -19.66 23.87
C GLY A 222 -13.94 -18.72 23.71
N ARG A 223 -13.71 -17.40 23.66
CA ARG A 223 -14.79 -16.40 23.54
C ARG A 223 -15.24 -16.23 22.08
N PRO A 224 -16.47 -15.76 21.84
CA PRO A 224 -16.90 -15.38 20.49
C PRO A 224 -15.95 -14.35 19.88
N ILE A 225 -15.56 -14.57 18.64
CA ILE A 225 -14.59 -13.73 17.94
C ILE A 225 -15.24 -13.13 16.69
N HIS A 226 -15.09 -11.82 16.51
CA HIS A 226 -15.37 -11.11 15.28
C HIS A 226 -14.05 -10.64 14.68
N VAL A 227 -13.77 -11.04 13.44
CA VAL A 227 -12.57 -10.62 12.70
C VAL A 227 -12.93 -9.45 11.80
N ILE A 228 -12.17 -8.38 11.88
CA ILE A 228 -12.38 -7.17 11.09
C ILE A 228 -11.09 -6.87 10.32
N SER A 229 -11.12 -7.02 9.00
CA SER A 229 -10.04 -6.56 8.12
C SER A 229 -10.31 -5.11 7.71
N ALA A 230 -9.52 -4.18 8.24
CA ALA A 230 -9.73 -2.75 8.02
C ALA A 230 -8.44 -1.97 8.22
N ASN A 231 -8.45 -0.66 7.95
CA ASN A 231 -7.40 0.21 8.43
C ASN A 231 -7.33 0.15 9.96
N MET A 232 -6.14 -0.07 10.51
CA MET A 232 -5.91 -0.28 11.94
C MET A 232 -6.53 0.79 12.84
N HIS A 233 -6.57 2.04 12.36
CA HIS A 233 -7.13 3.13 13.15
C HIS A 233 -8.66 3.20 13.12
N SER A 234 -9.33 2.52 12.17
CA SER A 234 -10.76 2.69 11.95
C SER A 234 -11.60 2.26 13.15
N VAL A 235 -11.41 1.04 13.65
CA VAL A 235 -12.18 0.52 14.79
C VAL A 235 -11.82 1.24 16.08
N MET A 236 -10.53 1.41 16.36
CA MET A 236 -10.04 2.14 17.53
C MET A 236 -10.60 3.57 17.58
N ASN A 237 -10.51 4.31 16.48
CA ASN A 237 -11.01 5.68 16.41
C ASN A 237 -12.54 5.75 16.54
N SER A 238 -13.26 4.83 15.91
CA SER A 238 -14.72 4.77 16.02
C SER A 238 -15.18 4.60 17.48
N ILE A 239 -14.45 3.82 18.27
CA ILE A 239 -14.80 3.54 19.66
C ILE A 239 -14.34 4.70 20.57
N PHE A 240 -13.12 5.19 20.43
CA PHE A 240 -12.46 6.00 21.46
C PHE A 240 -12.15 7.44 21.07
N ALA A 241 -12.08 7.80 19.76
CA ALA A 241 -11.55 9.10 19.36
C ALA A 241 -12.37 10.30 19.85
N VAL A 242 -13.68 10.25 19.64
CA VAL A 242 -14.56 11.38 20.03
C VAL A 242 -14.51 11.61 21.54
N PRO A 243 -14.76 10.62 22.42
CA PRO A 243 -14.66 10.82 23.86
C PRO A 243 -13.26 11.25 24.33
N ALA A 244 -12.21 10.69 23.74
CA ALA A 244 -10.83 10.98 24.10
C ALA A 244 -10.44 12.43 23.80
N LEU A 245 -10.92 12.98 22.68
CA LEU A 245 -10.48 14.26 22.15
C LEU A 245 -11.47 15.40 22.38
N LYS A 246 -12.68 15.09 22.84
CA LYS A 246 -13.75 16.09 23.07
C LYS A 246 -13.33 17.24 24.01
N THR A 247 -12.49 16.95 24.99
CA THR A 247 -11.97 17.96 25.91
C THR A 247 -10.93 18.85 25.24
N LYS A 248 -10.10 18.30 24.35
CA LYS A 248 -9.08 19.03 23.59
C LYS A 248 -9.72 19.90 22.50
N PHE A 249 -10.77 19.39 21.85
CA PHE A 249 -11.49 20.07 20.76
C PHE A 249 -12.91 20.47 21.18
N LYS A 250 -13.00 21.28 22.22
CA LYS A 250 -14.30 21.78 22.72
C LYS A 250 -15.07 22.51 21.62
N ASN A 251 -16.37 22.22 21.52
CA ASN A 251 -17.30 22.83 20.56
C ASN A 251 -17.06 22.50 19.08
N GLN A 252 -16.21 21.52 18.78
CA GLN A 252 -16.05 21.01 17.43
C GLN A 252 -16.95 19.79 17.18
N SER A 253 -17.29 19.56 15.90
CA SER A 253 -18.04 18.37 15.49
C SER A 253 -17.20 17.10 15.60
N ASP A 254 -17.87 15.96 15.67
CA ASP A 254 -17.19 14.67 15.64
C ASP A 254 -16.41 14.48 14.33
N PHE A 255 -16.94 14.97 13.20
CA PHE A 255 -16.27 14.98 11.91
C PHE A 255 -14.93 15.73 11.96
N PHE A 256 -14.88 16.90 12.59
CA PHE A 256 -13.64 17.65 12.78
C PHE A 256 -12.57 16.83 13.52
N ILE A 257 -12.97 16.04 14.53
CA ILE A 257 -12.05 15.18 15.27
C ILE A 257 -11.41 14.13 14.35
N TYR A 258 -12.21 13.49 13.48
CA TYR A 258 -11.69 12.53 12.51
C TYR A 258 -10.81 13.19 11.44
N GLU A 259 -11.14 14.41 11.04
CA GLU A 259 -10.31 15.21 10.13
C GLU A 259 -8.94 15.52 10.74
N GLU A 260 -8.89 15.95 12.00
CA GLU A 260 -7.64 16.19 12.73
C GLU A 260 -6.78 14.91 12.84
N LEU A 261 -7.39 13.77 13.13
CA LEU A 261 -6.71 12.48 13.18
C LEU A 261 -6.13 12.04 11.81
N SER A 262 -6.72 12.50 10.71
CA SER A 262 -6.26 12.16 9.36
C SER A 262 -5.07 12.99 8.87
N LYS A 263 -4.77 14.11 9.52
CA LYS A 263 -3.70 15.04 9.10
C LYS A 263 -2.32 14.42 9.21
N SER A 264 -1.45 14.76 8.28
CA SER A 264 -0.03 14.47 8.37
C SER A 264 0.56 15.15 9.62
N GLY A 265 1.29 14.39 10.45
CA GLY A 265 1.90 14.93 11.69
C GLY A 265 0.98 14.96 12.92
N ALA A 266 -0.24 14.45 12.85
CA ALA A 266 -1.17 14.39 13.99
C ALA A 266 -0.83 13.28 15.03
N ASN A 267 0.46 12.97 15.25
CA ASN A 267 0.89 11.87 16.10
C ASN A 267 0.43 12.04 17.55
N GLU A 268 0.57 13.24 18.13
CA GLU A 268 0.14 13.48 19.51
C GLU A 268 -1.33 13.11 19.78
N VAL A 269 -2.25 13.44 18.86
CA VAL A 269 -3.67 13.12 19.05
C VAL A 269 -3.96 11.65 18.82
N ARG A 270 -3.23 11.01 17.91
CA ARG A 270 -3.32 9.56 17.67
C ARG A 270 -2.82 8.78 18.87
N ASP A 271 -1.66 9.15 19.41
CA ASP A 271 -1.06 8.51 20.60
C ASP A 271 -1.98 8.63 21.81
N LEU A 272 -2.69 9.77 21.94
CA LEU A 272 -3.67 9.94 23.03
C LEU A 272 -4.84 8.98 22.92
N VAL A 273 -5.38 8.78 21.72
CA VAL A 273 -6.49 7.83 21.48
C VAL A 273 -6.01 6.39 21.71
N GLU A 274 -4.84 6.03 21.22
CA GLU A 274 -4.24 4.72 21.41
C GLU A 274 -3.97 4.41 22.89
N ALA A 275 -3.44 5.37 23.64
CA ALA A 275 -3.21 5.20 25.07
C ALA A 275 -4.49 4.95 25.87
N ILE A 276 -5.62 5.54 25.43
CA ILE A 276 -6.93 5.27 26.04
C ILE A 276 -7.42 3.89 25.67
N ALA A 277 -7.31 3.49 24.40
CA ALA A 277 -7.72 2.18 23.92
C ALA A 277 -6.95 1.05 24.64
N LEU A 278 -5.65 1.19 24.80
CA LEU A 278 -4.78 0.25 25.54
C LEU A 278 -5.25 0.10 27.00
N LYS A 279 -5.57 1.21 27.68
CA LYS A 279 -6.10 1.18 29.05
C LYS A 279 -7.48 0.53 29.16
N GLN A 280 -8.23 0.50 28.07
CA GLN A 280 -9.57 -0.04 27.97
C GLN A 280 -9.61 -1.47 27.40
N GLY A 281 -8.49 -2.18 27.39
CA GLY A 281 -8.43 -3.59 27.02
C GLY A 281 -8.10 -3.87 25.54
N MET A 282 -7.66 -2.87 24.79
CA MET A 282 -7.01 -3.11 23.50
C MET A 282 -5.61 -3.69 23.72
N ILE A 283 -5.25 -4.67 22.92
CA ILE A 283 -3.89 -5.22 22.84
C ILE A 283 -3.37 -4.90 21.44
N SER A 284 -2.26 -4.20 21.34
CA SER A 284 -1.57 -3.95 20.07
C SER A 284 -0.57 -5.06 19.81
N LEU A 285 -0.65 -5.68 18.64
CA LEU A 285 0.22 -6.76 18.21
C LEU A 285 0.86 -6.39 16.87
N PRO A 286 2.01 -5.69 16.88
CA PRO A 286 2.78 -5.42 15.68
C PRO A 286 3.24 -6.73 15.02
N ASP A 287 3.27 -6.77 13.70
CA ASP A 287 3.67 -7.97 12.98
C ASP A 287 5.16 -8.29 13.17
N THR A 288 5.44 -9.54 13.53
CA THR A 288 6.77 -10.10 13.63
C THR A 288 6.96 -11.32 12.72
N SER A 289 5.92 -11.71 11.98
CA SER A 289 5.90 -12.89 11.11
C SER A 289 6.50 -12.62 9.73
N GLY A 290 6.51 -11.35 9.30
CA GLY A 290 6.87 -10.94 7.95
C GLY A 290 5.69 -10.80 6.99
N THR A 291 4.45 -10.98 7.46
CA THR A 291 3.23 -10.68 6.67
C THR A 291 3.06 -9.18 6.44
N ASN A 292 3.62 -8.36 7.31
CA ASN A 292 3.38 -6.92 7.40
C ASN A 292 1.89 -6.58 7.66
N ILE A 293 1.21 -7.41 8.43
CA ILE A 293 -0.18 -7.22 8.86
C ILE A 293 -0.20 -7.09 10.38
N ASP A 294 -0.27 -5.86 10.87
CA ASP A 294 -0.46 -5.59 12.29
C ASP A 294 -1.85 -5.98 12.75
N VAL A 295 -2.02 -6.26 14.04
CA VAL A 295 -3.30 -6.67 14.63
C VAL A 295 -3.58 -5.88 15.90
N GLN A 296 -4.85 -5.54 16.11
CA GLN A 296 -5.37 -5.04 17.37
C GLN A 296 -6.44 -6.01 17.88
N ILE A 297 -6.34 -6.40 19.15
CA ILE A 297 -7.30 -7.29 19.80
C ILE A 297 -8.03 -6.48 20.87
N PHE A 298 -9.35 -6.42 20.80
CA PHE A 298 -10.17 -5.72 21.78
C PHE A 298 -10.89 -6.73 22.67
N ASP A 299 -10.55 -6.72 23.95
CA ASP A 299 -11.32 -7.42 24.97
C ASP A 299 -12.54 -6.57 25.36
N THR A 300 -13.67 -6.82 24.73
CA THR A 300 -14.88 -6.02 24.95
C THR A 300 -15.41 -6.07 26.38
N ALA A 301 -14.98 -7.04 27.19
CA ALA A 301 -15.31 -7.11 28.60
C ALA A 301 -14.58 -6.05 29.45
N LYS A 302 -13.46 -5.55 28.99
CA LYS A 302 -12.66 -4.52 29.68
C LYS A 302 -13.03 -3.10 29.28
N ILE A 303 -13.80 -2.93 28.20
CA ILE A 303 -14.20 -1.62 27.70
C ILE A 303 -15.31 -1.05 28.59
N ASP A 304 -15.08 0.13 29.13
CA ASP A 304 -16.13 0.95 29.74
C ASP A 304 -16.92 1.66 28.64
N TRP A 305 -17.96 1.00 28.15
CA TRP A 305 -18.76 1.47 27.03
C TRP A 305 -19.40 2.85 27.29
N SER A 306 -19.66 3.20 28.54
CA SER A 306 -20.19 4.53 28.90
C SER A 306 -19.24 5.69 28.53
N LYS A 307 -17.96 5.40 28.35
CA LYS A 307 -16.90 6.35 27.99
C LYS A 307 -16.44 6.22 26.54
N THR A 308 -17.22 5.57 25.71
CA THR A 308 -16.94 5.40 24.27
C THR A 308 -17.93 6.19 23.43
N SER A 309 -17.74 6.16 22.10
CA SER A 309 -18.73 6.69 21.14
C SER A 309 -20.04 5.88 21.12
N PHE A 310 -20.08 4.71 21.76
CA PHE A 310 -21.21 3.80 21.80
C PHE A 310 -21.72 3.55 23.24
N PRO A 311 -22.15 4.58 23.98
CA PRO A 311 -22.48 4.43 25.41
C PRO A 311 -23.70 3.55 25.68
N LYS A 312 -24.48 3.22 24.65
CA LYS A 312 -25.67 2.34 24.74
C LYS A 312 -25.42 0.94 24.17
N ALA A 313 -24.15 0.61 23.83
CA ALA A 313 -23.85 -0.72 23.30
C ALA A 313 -24.25 -1.81 24.29
N GLN A 314 -25.03 -2.77 23.80
CA GLN A 314 -25.41 -3.94 24.56
C GLN A 314 -24.65 -5.14 24.01
N LEU A 315 -23.79 -5.71 24.82
CA LEU A 315 -23.07 -6.92 24.49
C LEU A 315 -23.78 -8.14 25.09
N GLY A 316 -23.71 -9.25 24.37
CA GLY A 316 -24.16 -10.54 24.91
C GLY A 316 -23.38 -10.94 26.19
N GLU A 317 -23.87 -11.94 26.90
CA GLU A 317 -23.26 -12.42 28.15
C GLU A 317 -21.79 -12.85 27.96
N GLU A 318 -21.49 -13.46 26.84
CA GLU A 318 -20.15 -13.95 26.50
C GLU A 318 -19.13 -12.86 26.12
N LYS A 319 -19.56 -11.62 25.90
CA LYS A 319 -18.74 -10.45 25.61
C LYS A 319 -17.65 -10.74 24.56
N PRO A 320 -17.93 -10.59 23.29
CA PRO A 320 -17.05 -11.03 22.20
C PRO A 320 -15.65 -10.35 22.23
N VAL A 321 -14.74 -10.94 21.48
CA VAL A 321 -13.42 -10.38 21.19
C VAL A 321 -13.43 -9.85 19.77
N LEU A 322 -12.92 -8.63 19.55
CA LEU A 322 -12.70 -8.12 18.19
C LEU A 322 -11.23 -8.30 17.82
N ILE A 323 -10.96 -8.95 16.71
CA ILE A 323 -9.64 -9.03 16.12
C ILE A 323 -9.64 -8.11 14.89
N VAL A 324 -8.97 -6.98 14.99
CA VAL A 324 -8.82 -6.04 13.88
C VAL A 324 -7.46 -6.28 13.25
N MET A 325 -7.46 -6.71 11.99
CA MET A 325 -6.25 -6.91 11.20
C MET A 325 -6.13 -5.83 10.12
N ASP A 326 -4.90 -5.37 9.91
CA ASP A 326 -4.66 -4.43 8.82
C ASP A 326 -4.87 -5.09 7.46
N TYR A 327 -4.96 -4.28 6.40
CA TYR A 327 -5.28 -4.76 5.06
C TYR A 327 -4.37 -5.91 4.61
N ALA A 328 -4.99 -7.02 4.29
CA ALA A 328 -4.40 -8.10 3.53
C ALA A 328 -5.01 -8.11 2.11
N PHE A 329 -4.25 -8.52 1.12
CA PHE A 329 -4.67 -8.49 -0.28
C PHE A 329 -4.39 -9.81 -0.99
N GLY A 330 -5.29 -10.17 -1.92
CA GLY A 330 -5.12 -11.32 -2.79
C GLY A 330 -4.94 -12.64 -2.02
N GLU A 331 -3.99 -13.44 -2.45
CA GLU A 331 -3.70 -14.74 -1.83
C GLU A 331 -3.33 -14.62 -0.34
N GLN A 332 -2.61 -13.57 0.05
CA GLN A 332 -2.26 -13.33 1.45
C GLN A 332 -3.50 -13.19 2.35
N ALA A 333 -4.55 -12.51 1.86
CA ALA A 333 -5.78 -12.36 2.62
C ALA A 333 -6.45 -13.71 2.88
N TYR A 334 -6.51 -14.55 1.85
CA TYR A 334 -7.05 -15.90 1.99
C TYR A 334 -6.25 -16.72 2.99
N GLU A 335 -4.94 -16.77 2.83
CA GLU A 335 -4.08 -17.63 3.64
C GLU A 335 -3.96 -17.22 5.10
N THR A 336 -3.86 -15.93 5.38
CA THR A 336 -3.84 -15.45 6.77
C THR A 336 -5.14 -15.78 7.49
N ILE A 337 -6.28 -15.66 6.82
CA ILE A 337 -7.59 -16.03 7.39
C ILE A 337 -7.70 -17.56 7.52
N ASP A 338 -7.28 -18.32 6.52
CA ASP A 338 -7.26 -19.79 6.57
C ASP A 338 -6.41 -20.28 7.75
N GLU A 339 -5.18 -19.77 7.89
CA GLU A 339 -4.30 -20.10 9.01
C GLU A 339 -4.87 -19.65 10.37
N LEU A 340 -5.55 -18.51 10.42
CA LEU A 340 -6.20 -18.05 11.66
C LEU A 340 -7.27 -19.03 12.13
N PHE A 341 -8.03 -19.63 11.22
CA PHE A 341 -9.10 -20.54 11.57
C PHE A 341 -8.69 -22.02 11.71
N LYS A 342 -7.45 -22.36 11.37
CA LYS A 342 -6.91 -23.67 11.74
C LYS A 342 -6.82 -23.83 13.26
N PRO A 343 -6.99 -25.05 13.79
CA PRO A 343 -7.02 -25.25 15.23
C PRO A 343 -5.68 -24.91 15.88
N TYR A 344 -5.70 -24.19 16.99
CA TYR A 344 -4.53 -23.94 17.81
C TYR A 344 -4.05 -25.27 18.43
N LYS A 345 -2.78 -25.58 18.22
CA LYS A 345 -2.12 -26.84 18.67
C LYS A 345 -2.92 -28.11 18.27
N LYS A 346 -3.62 -28.07 17.14
CA LYS A 346 -4.44 -29.14 16.56
C LYS A 346 -5.66 -29.55 17.38
N GLU A 347 -6.05 -28.79 18.39
CA GLU A 347 -7.14 -29.16 19.30
C GLU A 347 -8.22 -28.08 19.43
N THR A 348 -7.83 -26.80 19.53
CA THR A 348 -8.77 -25.73 19.87
C THR A 348 -9.05 -24.84 18.66
N PHE A 349 -10.29 -24.83 18.20
CA PHE A 349 -10.75 -23.89 17.18
C PHE A 349 -11.15 -22.54 17.80
N LEU A 350 -10.94 -21.46 17.06
CA LEU A 350 -11.50 -20.17 17.43
C LEU A 350 -13.02 -20.19 17.25
N ASN A 351 -13.73 -19.59 18.19
CA ASN A 351 -15.20 -19.42 18.11
C ASN A 351 -15.53 -18.21 17.23
N ALA A 352 -15.26 -18.30 15.93
CA ALA A 352 -15.46 -17.23 14.96
C ALA A 352 -16.96 -17.05 14.69
N GLN A 353 -17.45 -15.82 14.84
CA GLN A 353 -18.85 -15.46 14.63
C GLN A 353 -19.05 -14.70 13.31
N SER A 354 -18.12 -13.81 12.96
CA SER A 354 -18.21 -13.05 11.71
C SER A 354 -16.83 -12.65 11.19
N ILE A 355 -16.78 -12.38 9.90
CA ILE A 355 -15.65 -11.73 9.22
C ILE A 355 -16.21 -10.49 8.53
N SER A 356 -15.71 -9.32 8.88
CA SER A 356 -16.06 -8.05 8.25
C SER A 356 -14.85 -7.51 7.50
N ILE A 357 -15.04 -7.12 6.24
CA ILE A 357 -13.96 -6.60 5.39
C ILE A 357 -14.35 -5.19 4.97
N MET A 358 -13.52 -4.21 5.32
CA MET A 358 -13.66 -2.82 4.92
C MET A 358 -12.36 -2.36 4.27
N GLY A 359 -12.43 -1.97 3.03
CA GLY A 359 -11.25 -1.58 2.24
C GLY A 359 -11.47 -0.33 1.41
N LYS A 360 -10.46 0.01 0.62
CA LYS A 360 -10.56 1.02 -0.43
C LYS A 360 -10.59 0.33 -1.78
N ALA A 361 -11.58 0.65 -2.59
CA ALA A 361 -11.70 0.18 -3.96
C ALA A 361 -11.82 1.35 -4.94
N GLY A 362 -11.61 1.09 -6.21
CA GLY A 362 -12.01 2.02 -7.26
C GLY A 362 -13.50 1.83 -7.51
N ILE A 363 -14.23 2.92 -7.71
CA ILE A 363 -15.65 2.88 -8.08
C ILE A 363 -15.79 3.29 -9.53
N LEU A 364 -16.69 2.64 -10.26
CA LEU A 364 -16.92 2.94 -11.67
C LEU A 364 -18.03 4.00 -11.88
N GLU A 365 -19.03 4.03 -11.00
CA GLU A 365 -20.19 4.92 -11.13
C GLU A 365 -20.19 6.10 -10.13
N GLY A 366 -19.50 5.98 -9.03
CA GLY A 366 -19.51 6.96 -7.95
C GLY A 366 -18.28 7.85 -7.90
N GLY A 367 -18.12 8.49 -6.75
CA GLY A 367 -17.02 9.40 -6.42
C GLY A 367 -16.17 8.95 -5.23
N LYS A 368 -15.15 9.73 -4.92
CA LYS A 368 -14.30 9.49 -3.75
C LYS A 368 -15.10 9.75 -2.46
N GLY A 369 -15.23 8.75 -1.63
CA GLY A 369 -15.94 8.80 -0.36
C GLY A 369 -17.26 8.04 -0.36
N ASP A 370 -17.76 7.65 -1.54
CA ASP A 370 -18.96 6.83 -1.65
C ASP A 370 -18.72 5.40 -1.14
N ILE A 371 -19.79 4.73 -0.77
CA ILE A 371 -19.76 3.37 -0.22
C ILE A 371 -20.14 2.38 -1.31
N MET A 372 -19.37 1.31 -1.44
CA MET A 372 -19.67 0.16 -2.27
C MET A 372 -19.96 -1.07 -1.41
N ILE A 373 -21.07 -1.72 -1.65
CA ILE A 373 -21.46 -2.98 -0.99
C ILE A 373 -21.46 -4.08 -2.05
N PRO A 374 -20.42 -4.91 -2.13
CA PRO A 374 -20.37 -5.97 -3.11
C PRO A 374 -21.33 -7.12 -2.75
N ASN A 375 -21.98 -7.70 -3.76
CA ASN A 375 -22.78 -8.91 -3.67
C ASN A 375 -22.23 -10.06 -4.52
N ALA A 376 -21.21 -9.78 -5.30
CA ALA A 376 -20.43 -10.75 -6.06
C ALA A 376 -19.03 -10.24 -6.32
N HIS A 377 -18.06 -11.15 -6.41
CA HIS A 377 -16.74 -10.88 -6.92
C HIS A 377 -16.55 -11.54 -8.29
N ILE A 378 -16.14 -10.73 -9.27
CA ILE A 378 -15.77 -11.18 -10.60
C ILE A 378 -14.25 -11.18 -10.68
N ASN A 379 -13.63 -12.31 -10.96
CA ASN A 379 -12.18 -12.38 -11.11
C ASN A 379 -11.78 -12.02 -12.55
N GLU A 380 -11.01 -10.93 -12.71
CA GLU A 380 -10.52 -10.47 -14.01
C GLU A 380 -9.78 -11.57 -14.79
N GLY A 381 -8.98 -12.39 -14.12
CA GLY A 381 -8.13 -13.38 -14.75
C GLY A 381 -8.84 -14.61 -15.28
N THR A 382 -9.96 -14.98 -14.70
CA THR A 382 -10.71 -16.23 -15.04
C THR A 382 -12.15 -15.96 -15.43
N ALA A 383 -12.65 -14.74 -15.26
CA ALA A 383 -14.05 -14.34 -15.38
C ALA A 383 -15.02 -15.16 -14.50
N ASP A 384 -14.48 -15.85 -13.48
CA ASP A 384 -15.29 -16.56 -12.50
C ASP A 384 -16.06 -15.59 -11.62
N ASN A 385 -17.27 -15.96 -11.26
CA ASN A 385 -18.16 -15.17 -10.42
C ASN A 385 -18.42 -15.87 -9.10
N TYR A 386 -18.18 -15.17 -8.04
CA TYR A 386 -18.42 -15.64 -6.67
C TYR A 386 -19.51 -14.77 -6.03
N PHE A 387 -20.73 -15.28 -6.02
CA PHE A 387 -21.86 -14.62 -5.37
C PHE A 387 -21.81 -14.89 -3.87
N PHE A 388 -22.20 -13.91 -3.07
CA PHE A 388 -22.35 -14.05 -1.63
C PHE A 388 -23.43 -13.10 -1.10
N GLU A 389 -24.03 -13.48 0.01
CA GLU A 389 -24.92 -12.61 0.76
C GLU A 389 -24.08 -11.72 1.69
N ASN A 390 -24.30 -10.42 1.61
CA ASN A 390 -23.65 -9.47 2.51
C ASN A 390 -24.68 -9.08 3.61
N GLU A 391 -24.28 -9.17 4.87
CA GLU A 391 -25.12 -8.71 5.98
C GLU A 391 -25.29 -7.20 6.00
N LEU A 392 -24.34 -6.44 5.42
CA LEU A 392 -24.46 -5.00 5.23
C LEU A 392 -25.28 -4.72 3.96
N THR A 393 -26.34 -3.95 4.09
CA THR A 393 -27.24 -3.58 3.00
C THR A 393 -27.30 -2.06 2.82
N ALA A 394 -27.69 -1.59 1.65
CA ALA A 394 -27.71 -0.16 1.34
C ALA A 394 -28.66 0.64 2.24
N ASP A 395 -29.77 0.06 2.63
CA ASP A 395 -30.75 0.69 3.53
C ASP A 395 -30.20 1.00 4.93
N MET A 396 -29.17 0.31 5.39
CA MET A 396 -28.48 0.64 6.65
C MET A 396 -27.80 2.02 6.63
N PHE A 397 -27.59 2.57 5.46
CA PHE A 397 -26.93 3.87 5.25
C PHE A 397 -27.93 4.97 4.88
N GLU A 398 -29.23 4.68 4.80
CA GLU A 398 -30.25 5.69 4.53
C GLU A 398 -30.24 6.80 5.57
N GLY A 399 -30.47 8.02 5.11
CA GLY A 399 -30.46 9.21 5.97
C GLY A 399 -29.07 9.82 6.22
N ASN A 400 -28.04 9.25 5.63
CA ASN A 400 -26.69 9.86 5.54
C ASN A 400 -26.51 10.42 4.13
N ASP A 401 -25.93 11.60 4.00
CA ASP A 401 -25.65 12.24 2.70
C ASP A 401 -24.46 11.58 1.97
N ILE A 402 -24.38 10.24 2.03
CA ILE A 402 -23.33 9.44 1.38
C ILE A 402 -24.00 8.53 0.36
N ALA A 403 -23.53 8.58 -0.89
CA ALA A 403 -24.03 7.68 -1.93
C ALA A 403 -23.57 6.24 -1.66
N VAL A 404 -24.47 5.29 -1.80
CA VAL A 404 -24.23 3.86 -1.60
C VAL A 404 -24.56 3.11 -2.89
N PHE A 405 -23.60 2.34 -3.37
CA PHE A 405 -23.74 1.51 -4.56
C PHE A 405 -23.65 0.04 -4.15
N ALA A 406 -24.58 -0.78 -4.62
CA ALA A 406 -24.59 -2.22 -4.36
C ALA A 406 -24.59 -2.99 -5.68
N GLY A 407 -23.67 -3.94 -5.83
CA GLY A 407 -23.56 -4.71 -7.06
C GLY A 407 -22.31 -5.59 -7.12
N PRO A 408 -22.05 -6.21 -8.27
CA PRO A 408 -20.84 -7.00 -8.49
C PRO A 408 -19.58 -6.12 -8.50
N MET A 409 -18.52 -6.61 -7.90
CA MET A 409 -17.21 -5.96 -7.86
C MET A 409 -16.18 -6.79 -8.61
N VAL A 410 -15.37 -6.12 -9.44
CA VAL A 410 -14.27 -6.78 -10.17
C VAL A 410 -13.02 -6.86 -9.29
N THR A 411 -12.54 -8.08 -9.09
CA THR A 411 -11.24 -8.33 -8.46
C THR A 411 -10.17 -8.36 -9.54
N VAL A 412 -9.41 -7.26 -9.63
CA VAL A 412 -8.36 -7.08 -10.64
C VAL A 412 -7.06 -7.76 -10.20
N LEU A 413 -6.28 -8.26 -11.17
CA LEU A 413 -4.97 -8.88 -10.92
C LEU A 413 -3.95 -7.86 -10.42
N GLY A 414 -3.98 -6.64 -10.95
CA GLY A 414 -3.10 -5.54 -10.55
C GLY A 414 -3.83 -4.49 -9.71
N THR A 415 -3.32 -4.20 -8.52
CA THR A 415 -3.98 -3.28 -7.59
C THR A 415 -3.66 -1.80 -7.80
N SER A 416 -2.59 -1.48 -8.52
CA SER A 416 -2.01 -0.14 -8.58
C SER A 416 -2.23 0.58 -9.89
N LEU A 417 -2.10 -0.12 -10.98
CA LEU A 417 -2.22 0.39 -12.33
C LEU A 417 -3.28 -0.44 -13.05
N GLN A 418 -4.27 0.21 -13.62
CA GLN A 418 -5.43 -0.45 -14.20
C GLN A 418 -5.52 -0.12 -15.70
N ASN A 419 -6.01 -1.06 -16.47
CA ASN A 419 -6.33 -0.84 -17.88
C ASN A 419 -7.71 -0.17 -17.98
N ARG A 420 -7.76 1.04 -18.54
CA ARG A 420 -8.97 1.82 -18.69
C ARG A 420 -10.02 1.11 -19.57
N ASP A 421 -9.58 0.52 -20.67
CA ASP A 421 -10.49 -0.13 -21.61
C ASP A 421 -11.14 -1.37 -20.98
N LEU A 422 -10.38 -2.10 -20.16
CA LEU A 422 -10.89 -3.26 -19.42
C LEU A 422 -11.91 -2.84 -18.35
N LEU A 423 -11.64 -1.75 -17.63
CA LEU A 423 -12.60 -1.22 -16.65
C LEU A 423 -13.88 -0.74 -17.35
N GLN A 424 -13.76 -0.08 -18.49
CA GLN A 424 -14.91 0.33 -19.29
C GLN A 424 -15.71 -0.87 -19.79
N PHE A 425 -15.03 -1.93 -20.23
CA PHE A 425 -15.67 -3.19 -20.61
C PHE A 425 -16.52 -3.77 -19.47
N PHE A 426 -16.00 -3.83 -18.23
CA PHE A 426 -16.76 -4.33 -17.10
C PHE A 426 -17.93 -3.42 -16.71
N HIS A 427 -17.77 -2.11 -16.84
CA HIS A 427 -18.83 -1.14 -16.60
C HIS A 427 -19.98 -1.25 -17.61
N GLU A 428 -19.65 -1.42 -18.89
CA GLU A 428 -20.63 -1.50 -19.99
C GLU A 428 -21.18 -2.91 -20.21
N SER A 429 -20.57 -3.93 -19.61
CA SER A 429 -20.97 -5.33 -19.74
C SER A 429 -22.26 -5.64 -19.01
N THR A 430 -22.83 -6.82 -19.30
CA THR A 430 -24.00 -7.35 -18.58
C THR A 430 -23.79 -7.54 -17.08
N TRP A 431 -22.55 -7.57 -16.63
CA TRP A 431 -22.18 -7.67 -15.21
C TRP A 431 -22.51 -6.42 -14.41
N ARG A 432 -22.53 -5.24 -15.05
CA ARG A 432 -22.75 -3.94 -14.39
C ARG A 432 -21.96 -3.82 -13.10
N ALA A 433 -20.64 -4.04 -13.18
CA ALA A 433 -19.76 -3.88 -12.03
C ALA A 433 -19.81 -2.43 -11.51
N ILE A 434 -19.80 -2.29 -10.19
CA ILE A 434 -19.84 -1.02 -9.49
C ILE A 434 -18.46 -0.46 -9.16
#